data_acab2f449755609a70c22f9172a6aed7
#
_entry.id   acab2f449755609a70c22f9172a6aed7
#
_cell.length_a   1.000
_cell.length_b   1.000
_cell.length_c   1.000
_cell.angle_alpha   90.00
_cell.angle_beta   90.00
_cell.angle_gamma   90.00
#
_symmetry.space_group_name_H-M   'P 1'
#
loop_
_entity.id
_entity.type
_entity.pdbx_description
1 polymer ?
#
loop_
_entity_poly.entity_id
_entity_poly.type
_entity_poly.pdbx_seq_one_letter_code
_entity_poly.pdbx_strand_id
1 'polypeptide(L)'
;MPRNPSNLHDLDYRAEAARFPHLPHGIVDVHSHVNGERASALLREAMDLYGVGEIWSMTALEQVPAVRRVLGDRLRLIAVPDWTSKDRRHAHGEGFLERIEAYHRAGARICKFWAAPRITDFAIELGDPGMFRLDAPARVEAMGLAQSLGMSFMTHVADPDTWFATRYRDASRYGAKRDHYLPLERLLDRFDVPWIAAHLAGWPEDLGFLAGLLDRHPNLHLDASATKWIVREVSRHEREAVIDFLRRFEGRVLFGSDIVTTDDHLCHAEGKTEMAAKASAPEDAFDLYASRYWALRTLWETDHDGPSPIADPDLAMVDPNRHGPMDAPRLRGKRLPADLLRSFYAGAAASLAARIDARAATSASNPAKT
;
A
#
# COMPACT_ATOMS: atom_id res chain seq x y z
N MET A 1 24.81 -16.26 12.27
CA MET A 1 24.31 -14.91 11.94
C MET A 1 22.88 -14.82 12.43
N PRO A 2 22.36 -13.69 12.88
CA PRO A 2 20.93 -13.56 13.13
C PRO A 2 20.16 -13.87 11.84
N ARG A 3 19.03 -14.59 11.95
CA ARG A 3 18.19 -14.90 10.80
C ARG A 3 17.62 -13.61 10.18
N ASN A 4 17.65 -13.51 8.85
CA ASN A 4 17.02 -12.40 8.14
C ASN A 4 15.48 -12.52 8.20
N PRO A 5 14.74 -11.57 8.81
CA PRO A 5 13.28 -11.65 8.91
C PRO A 5 12.56 -11.59 7.55
N SER A 6 13.25 -11.22 6.48
CA SER A 6 12.73 -11.22 5.12
C SER A 6 13.10 -12.49 4.35
N ASN A 7 13.90 -13.37 4.96
CA ASN A 7 14.37 -14.60 4.33
C ASN A 7 14.65 -15.70 5.37
N LEU A 8 13.60 -16.24 5.97
CA LEU A 8 13.69 -17.26 7.02
C LEU A 8 14.19 -18.63 6.52
N HIS A 9 14.16 -18.82 5.21
CA HIS A 9 14.45 -20.10 4.55
C HIS A 9 15.71 -20.06 3.70
N ASP A 10 16.51 -19.00 3.81
CA ASP A 10 17.75 -18.80 3.07
C ASP A 10 17.56 -18.98 1.55
N LEU A 11 16.44 -18.48 0.99
CA LEU A 11 16.14 -18.56 -0.43
C LEU A 11 17.06 -17.62 -1.23
N ASP A 12 17.57 -18.10 -2.35
CA ASP A 12 18.14 -17.22 -3.37
C ASP A 12 17.01 -16.60 -4.20
N TYR A 13 16.53 -15.42 -3.81
CA TYR A 13 15.42 -14.75 -4.50
C TYR A 13 15.74 -14.39 -5.96
N ARG A 14 17.02 -14.27 -6.35
CA ARG A 14 17.41 -14.09 -7.75
C ARG A 14 17.15 -15.36 -8.55
N ALA A 15 17.55 -16.52 -8.01
CA ALA A 15 17.28 -17.82 -8.63
C ALA A 15 15.78 -18.18 -8.56
N GLU A 16 15.12 -17.90 -7.43
CA GLU A 16 13.70 -18.18 -7.25
C GLU A 16 12.79 -17.44 -8.25
N ALA A 17 13.21 -16.26 -8.73
CA ALA A 17 12.46 -15.51 -9.73
C ALA A 17 12.22 -16.31 -11.03
N ALA A 18 13.15 -17.21 -11.40
CA ALA A 18 13.01 -18.05 -12.59
C ALA A 18 11.85 -19.07 -12.50
N ARG A 19 11.30 -19.31 -11.31
CA ARG A 19 10.15 -20.23 -11.09
C ARG A 19 8.84 -19.62 -11.56
N PHE A 20 8.77 -18.29 -11.69
CA PHE A 20 7.56 -17.59 -12.10
C PHE A 20 7.53 -17.41 -13.61
N PRO A 21 6.38 -17.63 -14.26
CA PRO A 21 6.27 -17.42 -15.69
C PRO A 21 6.50 -15.96 -16.07
N HIS A 22 7.08 -15.74 -17.24
CA HIS A 22 7.13 -14.42 -17.83
C HIS A 22 5.71 -13.89 -18.08
N LEU A 23 5.45 -12.66 -17.66
CA LEU A 23 4.15 -11.99 -17.84
C LEU A 23 4.25 -10.97 -18.97
N PRO A 24 3.66 -11.20 -20.15
CA PRO A 24 3.79 -10.30 -21.30
C PRO A 24 3.27 -8.87 -21.03
N HIS A 25 2.39 -8.72 -20.05
CA HIS A 25 1.79 -7.43 -19.70
C HIS A 25 2.48 -6.76 -18.50
N GLY A 26 3.45 -7.44 -17.88
CA GLY A 26 4.06 -7.00 -16.64
C GLY A 26 3.08 -6.96 -15.45
N ILE A 27 3.57 -6.50 -14.33
CA ILE A 27 2.79 -6.22 -13.11
C ILE A 27 2.84 -4.72 -12.88
N VAL A 28 1.72 -4.12 -12.50
CA VAL A 28 1.65 -2.74 -11.97
C VAL A 28 1.47 -2.84 -10.47
N ASP A 29 2.48 -2.40 -9.73
CA ASP A 29 2.44 -2.31 -8.26
C ASP A 29 1.90 -0.94 -7.88
N VAL A 30 0.62 -0.86 -7.49
CA VAL A 30 -0.05 0.43 -7.25
C VAL A 30 0.21 1.01 -5.85
N HIS A 31 1.01 0.33 -5.01
CA HIS A 31 1.22 0.78 -3.64
C HIS A 31 2.64 0.50 -3.15
N SER A 32 3.45 1.54 -3.04
CA SER A 32 4.80 1.46 -2.52
C SER A 32 5.26 2.80 -1.91
N HIS A 33 6.39 2.78 -1.21
CA HIS A 33 7.05 3.93 -0.59
C HIS A 33 8.52 3.96 -1.00
N VAL A 34 8.81 4.35 -2.24
CA VAL A 34 10.16 4.29 -2.81
C VAL A 34 10.91 5.57 -2.51
N ASN A 35 11.97 5.45 -1.71
CA ASN A 35 12.89 6.53 -1.37
C ASN A 35 14.33 6.03 -1.42
N GLY A 36 15.28 6.94 -1.61
CA GLY A 36 16.72 6.63 -1.73
C GLY A 36 17.11 6.18 -3.14
N GLU A 37 18.17 6.77 -3.70
CA GLU A 37 18.62 6.48 -5.06
C GLU A 37 19.22 5.08 -5.17
N ARG A 38 20.08 4.70 -4.21
CA ARG A 38 20.75 3.40 -4.20
C ARG A 38 19.77 2.27 -3.88
N ALA A 39 18.87 2.49 -2.93
CA ALA A 39 17.82 1.53 -2.59
C ALA A 39 16.83 1.32 -3.75
N SER A 40 16.53 2.38 -4.51
CA SER A 40 15.70 2.29 -5.72
C SER A 40 16.37 1.44 -6.81
N ALA A 41 17.70 1.42 -6.90
CA ALA A 41 18.41 0.56 -7.85
C ALA A 41 18.26 -0.93 -7.51
N LEU A 42 18.33 -1.29 -6.24
CA LEU A 42 18.05 -2.67 -5.78
C LEU A 42 16.58 -3.05 -5.98
N LEU A 43 15.66 -2.12 -5.71
CA LEU A 43 14.25 -2.34 -5.99
C LEU A 43 14.03 -2.57 -7.49
N ARG A 44 14.66 -1.79 -8.37
CA ARG A 44 14.57 -1.99 -9.83
C ARG A 44 15.04 -3.37 -10.24
N GLU A 45 16.14 -3.89 -9.65
CA GLU A 45 16.59 -5.25 -9.87
C GLU A 45 15.50 -6.26 -9.48
N ALA A 46 14.90 -6.13 -8.30
CA ALA A 46 13.81 -6.99 -7.88
C ALA A 46 12.58 -6.87 -8.80
N MET A 47 12.22 -5.64 -9.23
CA MET A 47 11.13 -5.42 -10.20
C MET A 47 11.40 -6.14 -11.51
N ASP A 48 12.61 -6.04 -12.05
CA ASP A 48 13.00 -6.69 -13.32
C ASP A 48 12.90 -8.21 -13.22
N LEU A 49 13.41 -8.78 -12.13
CA LEU A 49 13.36 -10.22 -11.88
C LEU A 49 11.93 -10.76 -11.72
N TYR A 50 11.08 -10.02 -11.04
CA TYR A 50 9.71 -10.44 -10.74
C TYR A 50 8.66 -9.89 -11.70
N GLY A 51 9.07 -9.27 -12.82
CA GLY A 51 8.17 -8.83 -13.89
C GLY A 51 7.30 -7.62 -13.54
N VAL A 52 7.72 -6.77 -12.57
CA VAL A 52 7.01 -5.53 -12.23
C VAL A 52 7.43 -4.43 -13.17
N GLY A 53 6.53 -3.99 -14.06
CA GLY A 53 6.81 -3.00 -15.10
C GLY A 53 6.61 -1.56 -14.66
N GLU A 54 5.66 -1.30 -13.76
CA GLU A 54 5.32 0.02 -13.25
C GLU A 54 5.08 -0.02 -11.74
N ILE A 55 5.42 1.05 -11.05
CA ILE A 55 5.22 1.19 -9.60
C ILE A 55 4.61 2.56 -9.26
N TRP A 56 3.53 2.56 -8.47
CA TRP A 56 2.92 3.78 -7.95
C TRP A 56 3.42 4.01 -6.53
N SER A 57 4.03 5.18 -6.32
CA SER A 57 4.80 5.37 -5.09
C SER A 57 4.51 6.68 -4.37
N MET A 58 4.41 6.56 -3.07
CA MET A 58 4.43 7.63 -2.08
C MET A 58 5.89 8.06 -1.79
N THR A 59 6.58 8.45 -2.83
CA THR A 59 7.96 8.96 -2.76
C THR A 59 7.94 10.35 -2.12
N ALA A 60 8.76 10.59 -1.10
CA ALA A 60 8.90 11.93 -0.52
C ALA A 60 9.28 12.95 -1.60
N LEU A 61 8.66 14.13 -1.58
CA LEU A 61 8.79 15.12 -2.66
C LEU A 61 10.25 15.44 -2.97
N GLU A 62 11.08 15.54 -1.93
CA GLU A 62 12.50 15.83 -1.99
C GLU A 62 13.32 14.70 -2.62
N GLN A 63 12.80 13.48 -2.58
CA GLN A 63 13.43 12.28 -3.15
C GLN A 63 13.00 12.01 -4.59
N VAL A 64 11.96 12.67 -5.09
CA VAL A 64 11.41 12.45 -6.44
C VAL A 64 12.48 12.54 -7.54
N PRO A 65 13.39 13.55 -7.56
CA PRO A 65 14.41 13.62 -8.61
C PRO A 65 15.37 12.42 -8.58
N ALA A 66 15.77 11.97 -7.40
CA ALA A 66 16.69 10.83 -7.24
C ALA A 66 16.05 9.52 -7.67
N VAL A 67 14.82 9.24 -7.20
CA VAL A 67 14.08 8.02 -7.54
C VAL A 67 13.75 7.98 -9.03
N ARG A 68 13.37 9.13 -9.62
CA ARG A 68 13.06 9.22 -11.06
C ARG A 68 14.29 8.96 -11.95
N ARG A 69 15.49 9.34 -11.53
CA ARG A 69 16.72 8.98 -12.28
C ARG A 69 16.89 7.47 -12.42
N VAL A 70 16.44 6.71 -11.42
CA VAL A 70 16.58 5.25 -11.40
C VAL A 70 15.43 4.55 -12.10
N LEU A 71 14.17 4.93 -11.78
CA LEU A 71 12.99 4.23 -12.23
C LEU A 71 12.39 4.80 -13.53
N GLY A 72 12.72 6.04 -13.89
CA GLY A 72 12.23 6.68 -15.10
C GLY A 72 10.71 6.72 -15.19
N ASP A 73 10.17 6.33 -16.34
CA ASP A 73 8.74 6.30 -16.63
C ASP A 73 7.99 5.17 -15.91
N ARG A 74 8.70 4.25 -15.26
CA ARG A 74 8.10 3.21 -14.41
C ARG A 74 7.54 3.76 -13.11
N LEU A 75 7.86 5.00 -12.74
CA LEU A 75 7.43 5.65 -11.51
C LEU A 75 6.21 6.53 -11.74
N ARG A 76 5.08 6.18 -11.13
CA ARG A 76 3.91 7.06 -10.96
C ARG A 76 3.86 7.58 -9.53
N LEU A 77 3.77 8.90 -9.37
CA LEU A 77 3.80 9.53 -8.06
C LEU A 77 2.42 9.58 -7.39
N ILE A 78 2.41 9.35 -6.07
CA ILE A 78 1.28 9.58 -5.18
C ILE A 78 1.68 10.70 -4.20
N ALA A 79 0.90 11.77 -4.13
CA ALA A 79 1.15 12.89 -3.23
C ALA A 79 0.90 12.49 -1.78
N VAL A 80 1.81 12.89 -0.88
CA VAL A 80 1.75 12.65 0.56
C VAL A 80 2.15 13.88 1.35
N PRO A 81 1.69 14.04 2.60
CA PRO A 81 2.21 15.07 3.50
C PRO A 81 3.67 14.80 3.86
N ASP A 82 4.33 15.76 4.48
CA ASP A 82 5.67 15.56 5.02
C ASP A 82 5.61 14.80 6.35
N TRP A 83 5.84 13.49 6.28
CA TRP A 83 5.87 12.60 7.44
C TRP A 83 7.08 12.80 8.35
N THR A 84 8.11 13.52 7.87
CA THR A 84 9.35 13.76 8.61
C THR A 84 9.33 15.08 9.37
N SER A 85 8.37 15.95 9.07
CA SER A 85 8.22 17.24 9.74
C SER A 85 7.99 17.11 11.22
N LYS A 86 8.69 17.93 12.00
CA LYS A 86 8.46 18.09 13.44
C LYS A 86 7.18 18.88 13.71
N ASP A 87 6.83 19.82 12.83
CA ASP A 87 5.54 20.53 12.87
C ASP A 87 4.49 19.72 12.11
N ARG A 88 3.96 18.71 12.78
CA ARG A 88 2.94 17.84 12.21
C ARG A 88 1.62 18.57 11.90
N ARG A 89 1.29 19.61 12.69
CA ARG A 89 0.06 20.39 12.46
C ARG A 89 0.13 21.11 11.13
N HIS A 90 1.21 21.82 10.88
CA HIS A 90 1.44 22.48 9.59
C HIS A 90 1.55 21.44 8.46
N ALA A 91 2.36 20.39 8.64
CA ALA A 91 2.60 19.38 7.61
C ALA A 91 1.33 18.65 7.13
N HIS A 92 0.30 18.53 7.95
CA HIS A 92 -0.98 17.91 7.61
C HIS A 92 -2.12 18.92 7.39
N GLY A 93 -1.85 20.21 7.54
CA GLY A 93 -2.74 21.34 7.23
C GLY A 93 -2.24 22.08 6.00
N GLU A 94 -1.88 23.36 6.16
CA GLU A 94 -1.43 24.25 5.07
C GLU A 94 -0.25 23.67 4.28
N GLY A 95 0.75 23.12 4.96
CA GLY A 95 1.90 22.49 4.31
C GLY A 95 1.51 21.30 3.42
N PHE A 96 0.40 20.62 3.71
CA PHE A 96 -0.07 19.56 2.81
C PHE A 96 -0.70 20.13 1.54
N LEU A 97 -1.42 21.25 1.62
CA LEU A 97 -1.96 21.94 0.44
C LEU A 97 -0.83 22.34 -0.51
N GLU A 98 0.23 22.98 0.01
CA GLU A 98 1.40 23.35 -0.76
C GLU A 98 2.07 22.13 -1.43
N ARG A 99 2.18 21.01 -0.69
CA ARG A 99 2.78 19.78 -1.22
C ARG A 99 1.89 19.12 -2.29
N ILE A 100 0.57 19.14 -2.17
CA ILE A 100 -0.35 18.64 -3.20
C ILE A 100 -0.08 19.36 -4.52
N GLU A 101 0.02 20.69 -4.51
CA GLU A 101 0.34 21.47 -5.71
C GLU A 101 1.73 21.12 -6.27
N ALA A 102 2.74 20.99 -5.39
CA ALA A 102 4.09 20.64 -5.80
C ALA A 102 4.15 19.23 -6.42
N TYR A 103 3.48 18.25 -5.82
CA TYR A 103 3.36 16.91 -6.38
C TYR A 103 2.58 16.91 -7.72
N HIS A 104 1.52 17.71 -7.83
CA HIS A 104 0.77 17.85 -9.08
C HIS A 104 1.69 18.40 -10.19
N ARG A 105 2.49 19.45 -9.90
CA ARG A 105 3.50 19.97 -10.84
C ARG A 105 4.56 18.92 -11.19
N ALA A 106 4.92 18.04 -10.24
CA ALA A 106 5.83 16.92 -10.48
C ALA A 106 5.19 15.74 -11.25
N GLY A 107 3.90 15.84 -11.59
CA GLY A 107 3.17 14.83 -12.39
C GLY A 107 2.34 13.84 -11.59
N ALA A 108 2.23 13.99 -10.26
CA ALA A 108 1.31 13.17 -9.47
C ALA A 108 -0.15 13.42 -9.86
N ARG A 109 -0.94 12.35 -9.84
CA ARG A 109 -2.39 12.37 -10.16
C ARG A 109 -3.23 11.67 -9.09
N ILE A 110 -2.60 11.25 -8.00
CA ILE A 110 -3.23 10.61 -6.85
C ILE A 110 -2.73 11.30 -5.59
N CYS A 111 -3.61 11.51 -4.60
CA CYS A 111 -3.29 12.07 -3.30
C CYS A 111 -3.65 11.06 -2.20
N LYS A 112 -2.71 10.76 -1.30
CA LYS A 112 -2.90 9.77 -0.21
C LYS A 112 -3.36 10.44 1.08
N PHE A 113 -4.40 9.87 1.68
CA PHE A 113 -4.94 10.22 2.99
C PHE A 113 -4.80 9.02 3.93
N TRP A 114 -3.74 9.01 4.75
CA TRP A 114 -3.55 7.96 5.75
C TRP A 114 -4.41 8.23 6.98
N ALA A 115 -5.36 7.36 7.29
CA ALA A 115 -6.30 7.47 8.39
C ALA A 115 -6.43 6.17 9.20
N ALA A 116 -5.40 5.31 9.17
CA ALA A 116 -5.35 4.12 10.01
C ALA A 116 -5.51 4.48 11.50
N PRO A 117 -6.09 3.61 12.34
CA PRO A 117 -6.37 3.93 13.75
C PRO A 117 -5.15 4.41 14.53
N ARG A 118 -3.95 3.93 14.19
CA ARG A 118 -2.68 4.36 14.82
C ARG A 118 -2.43 5.86 14.72
N ILE A 119 -2.98 6.56 13.73
CA ILE A 119 -2.79 8.01 13.59
C ILE A 119 -3.39 8.80 14.75
N THR A 120 -4.33 8.19 15.50
CA THR A 120 -4.91 8.76 16.71
C THR A 120 -3.84 9.06 17.76
N ASP A 121 -2.75 8.26 17.82
CA ASP A 121 -1.67 8.51 18.76
C ASP A 121 -1.02 9.88 18.49
N PHE A 122 -0.78 10.22 17.22
CA PHE A 122 -0.24 11.52 16.83
C PHE A 122 -1.23 12.67 17.10
N ALA A 123 -2.53 12.41 16.89
CA ALA A 123 -3.58 13.39 17.17
C ALA A 123 -3.64 13.75 18.66
N ILE A 124 -3.53 12.75 19.53
CA ILE A 124 -3.51 12.93 20.98
C ILE A 124 -2.26 13.71 21.42
N GLU A 125 -1.08 13.37 20.89
CA GLU A 125 0.17 14.10 21.15
C GLU A 125 0.05 15.59 20.79
N LEU A 126 -0.73 15.94 19.77
CA LEU A 126 -0.97 17.32 19.34
C LEU A 126 -2.12 17.99 20.09
N GLY A 127 -2.79 17.30 21.02
CA GLY A 127 -3.94 17.82 21.74
C GLY A 127 -5.20 18.03 20.90
N ASP A 128 -5.29 17.35 19.74
CA ASP A 128 -6.41 17.44 18.80
C ASP A 128 -6.81 16.05 18.28
N PRO A 129 -7.58 15.29 19.04
CA PRO A 129 -7.95 13.91 18.70
C PRO A 129 -8.70 13.77 17.35
N GLY A 130 -9.34 14.85 16.88
CA GLY A 130 -10.08 14.85 15.60
C GLY A 130 -9.24 15.18 14.37
N MET A 131 -8.04 15.72 14.53
CA MET A 131 -7.24 16.30 13.46
C MET A 131 -6.96 15.34 12.29
N PHE A 132 -6.75 14.08 12.60
CA PHE A 132 -6.38 13.07 11.59
C PHE A 132 -7.52 12.13 11.19
N ARG A 133 -8.75 12.40 11.61
CA ARG A 133 -9.90 11.68 11.06
C ARG A 133 -9.95 11.87 9.54
N LEU A 134 -10.41 10.86 8.82
CA LEU A 134 -10.46 10.96 7.36
C LEU A 134 -11.33 12.13 6.88
N ASP A 135 -12.40 12.44 7.62
CA ASP A 135 -13.33 13.54 7.38
C ASP A 135 -12.99 14.83 8.16
N ALA A 136 -11.78 14.96 8.71
CA ALA A 136 -11.34 16.20 9.38
C ALA A 136 -11.35 17.38 8.40
N PRO A 137 -11.71 18.62 8.87
CA PRO A 137 -11.83 19.79 7.99
C PRO A 137 -10.62 20.02 7.08
N ALA A 138 -9.41 20.01 7.63
CA ALA A 138 -8.18 20.22 6.84
C ALA A 138 -7.97 19.13 5.77
N ARG A 139 -8.39 17.88 6.03
CA ARG A 139 -8.31 16.81 5.05
C ARG A 139 -9.35 16.94 3.95
N VAL A 140 -10.55 17.36 4.31
CA VAL A 140 -11.62 17.66 3.34
C VAL A 140 -11.22 18.83 2.45
N GLU A 141 -10.56 19.84 2.99
CA GLU A 141 -9.98 20.97 2.23
C GLU A 141 -8.89 20.45 1.27
N ALA A 142 -7.96 19.63 1.75
CA ALA A 142 -6.93 19.01 0.91
C ALA A 142 -7.52 18.12 -0.19
N MET A 143 -8.61 17.38 0.08
CA MET A 143 -9.37 16.63 -0.92
C MET A 143 -10.00 17.55 -1.95
N GLY A 144 -10.57 18.68 -1.52
CA GLY A 144 -11.13 19.71 -2.41
C GLY A 144 -10.09 20.27 -3.36
N LEU A 145 -8.92 20.66 -2.85
CA LEU A 145 -7.80 21.12 -3.67
C LEU A 145 -7.33 20.03 -4.64
N ALA A 146 -7.09 18.83 -4.15
CA ALA A 146 -6.66 17.73 -5.02
C ALA A 146 -7.67 17.40 -6.11
N GLN A 147 -8.98 17.43 -5.79
CA GLN A 147 -10.05 17.26 -6.78
C GLN A 147 -10.04 18.38 -7.83
N SER A 148 -9.85 19.64 -7.43
CA SER A 148 -9.80 20.79 -8.35
C SER A 148 -8.63 20.67 -9.35
N LEU A 149 -7.52 20.06 -8.90
CA LEU A 149 -6.37 19.73 -9.73
C LEU A 149 -6.56 18.45 -10.58
N GLY A 150 -7.75 17.85 -10.57
CA GLY A 150 -8.05 16.63 -11.31
C GLY A 150 -7.44 15.37 -10.71
N MET A 151 -6.95 15.40 -9.46
CA MET A 151 -6.37 14.24 -8.80
C MET A 151 -7.44 13.29 -8.25
N SER A 152 -7.07 12.02 -8.15
CA SER A 152 -7.81 10.94 -7.51
C SER A 152 -7.27 10.67 -6.11
N PHE A 153 -7.91 9.80 -5.33
CA PHE A 153 -7.52 9.61 -3.95
C PHE A 153 -7.10 8.17 -3.65
N MET A 154 -6.18 8.05 -2.70
CA MET A 154 -5.86 6.79 -2.04
C MET A 154 -6.02 6.99 -0.53
N THR A 155 -6.53 5.99 0.17
CA THR A 155 -6.68 6.04 1.63
C THR A 155 -6.24 4.74 2.29
N HIS A 156 -5.73 4.84 3.52
CA HIS A 156 -5.56 3.73 4.43
C HIS A 156 -6.53 3.96 5.60
N VAL A 157 -7.58 3.18 5.66
CA VAL A 157 -8.73 3.48 6.54
C VAL A 157 -8.72 2.66 7.84
N ALA A 158 -8.26 1.41 7.78
CA ALA A 158 -8.21 0.49 8.92
C ALA A 158 -7.09 -0.55 8.75
N ASP A 159 -6.85 -1.33 9.78
CA ASP A 159 -5.87 -2.41 9.85
C ASP A 159 -6.59 -3.75 10.10
N PRO A 160 -5.94 -4.93 9.92
CA PRO A 160 -6.52 -6.24 10.17
C PRO A 160 -7.10 -6.43 11.57
N ASP A 161 -7.98 -7.40 11.73
CA ASP A 161 -8.62 -7.76 13.02
C ASP A 161 -7.59 -8.07 14.11
N THR A 162 -6.43 -8.60 13.73
CA THR A 162 -5.30 -8.82 14.65
C THR A 162 -4.88 -7.56 15.39
N TRP A 163 -4.94 -6.39 14.74
CA TRP A 163 -4.60 -5.10 15.35
C TRP A 163 -5.71 -4.61 16.29
N PHE A 164 -6.98 -4.80 15.93
CA PHE A 164 -8.11 -4.44 16.78
C PHE A 164 -8.23 -5.35 18.01
N ALA A 165 -7.82 -6.62 17.90
CA ALA A 165 -7.75 -7.54 19.03
C ALA A 165 -6.61 -7.21 20.00
N THR A 166 -5.62 -6.39 19.59
CA THR A 166 -4.40 -6.14 20.36
C THR A 166 -4.13 -4.65 20.57
N ARG A 167 -3.46 -3.99 19.63
CA ARG A 167 -3.02 -2.58 19.75
C ARG A 167 -4.17 -1.59 19.84
N TYR A 168 -5.29 -1.88 19.18
CA TYR A 168 -6.48 -1.03 19.14
C TYR A 168 -7.63 -1.56 20.01
N ARG A 169 -7.31 -2.41 21.01
CA ARG A 169 -8.30 -2.98 21.93
C ARG A 169 -9.10 -1.91 22.67
N ASP A 170 -8.50 -0.76 22.97
CA ASP A 170 -9.19 0.36 23.56
C ASP A 170 -10.02 1.12 22.52
N ALA A 171 -11.27 0.71 22.36
CA ALA A 171 -12.19 1.35 21.41
C ALA A 171 -12.54 2.79 21.79
N SER A 172 -12.36 3.20 23.05
CA SER A 172 -12.56 4.60 23.45
C SER A 172 -11.49 5.51 22.88
N ARG A 173 -10.29 4.97 22.65
CA ARG A 173 -9.15 5.67 22.04
C ARG A 173 -9.14 5.55 20.51
N TYR A 174 -9.31 4.34 19.98
CA TYR A 174 -9.08 4.04 18.56
C TYR A 174 -10.36 3.90 17.74
N GLY A 175 -11.54 3.85 18.38
CA GLY A 175 -12.80 3.51 17.72
C GLY A 175 -12.97 2.00 17.52
N ALA A 176 -14.18 1.55 17.22
CA ALA A 176 -14.41 0.21 16.72
C ALA A 176 -14.09 0.14 15.22
N LYS A 177 -13.69 -1.03 14.70
CA LYS A 177 -13.26 -1.19 13.30
C LYS A 177 -14.27 -0.62 12.30
N ARG A 178 -15.57 -0.89 12.51
CA ARG A 178 -16.63 -0.39 11.62
C ARG A 178 -16.77 1.13 11.60
N ASP A 179 -16.40 1.81 12.67
CA ASP A 179 -16.53 3.27 12.79
C ASP A 179 -15.62 4.00 11.80
N HIS A 180 -14.51 3.38 11.39
CA HIS A 180 -13.57 3.97 10.44
C HIS A 180 -14.11 4.04 9.01
N TYR A 181 -15.09 3.19 8.67
CA TYR A 181 -15.68 3.19 7.32
C TYR A 181 -16.79 4.23 7.16
N LEU A 182 -17.42 4.68 8.25
CA LEU A 182 -18.47 5.70 8.18
C LEU A 182 -17.99 7.03 7.53
N PRO A 183 -16.84 7.61 7.92
CA PRO A 183 -16.30 8.77 7.23
C PRO A 183 -15.86 8.45 5.79
N LEU A 184 -15.32 7.26 5.52
CA LEU A 184 -14.97 6.86 4.17
C LEU A 184 -16.19 6.85 3.23
N GLU A 185 -17.27 6.19 3.62
CA GLU A 185 -18.48 6.09 2.79
C GLU A 185 -19.08 7.48 2.52
N ARG A 186 -19.15 8.36 3.52
CA ARG A 186 -19.59 9.77 3.30
C ARG A 186 -18.71 10.54 2.32
N LEU A 187 -17.41 10.29 2.34
CA LEU A 187 -16.47 10.97 1.44
C LEU A 187 -16.49 10.38 0.02
N LEU A 188 -16.72 9.08 -0.12
CA LEU A 188 -16.95 8.42 -1.40
C LEU A 188 -18.19 9.00 -2.11
N ASP A 189 -19.26 9.28 -1.35
CA ASP A 189 -20.48 9.91 -1.88
C ASP A 189 -20.26 11.39 -2.21
N ARG A 190 -19.40 12.08 -1.44
CA ARG A 190 -19.14 13.51 -1.62
C ARG A 190 -18.21 13.82 -2.79
N PHE A 191 -17.17 13.00 -2.97
CA PHE A 191 -16.11 13.25 -3.95
C PHE A 191 -16.19 12.21 -5.08
N ASP A 192 -16.79 12.61 -6.20
CA ASP A 192 -16.90 11.78 -7.41
C ASP A 192 -15.57 11.73 -8.16
N VAL A 193 -14.60 11.09 -7.55
CA VAL A 193 -13.27 10.78 -8.10
C VAL A 193 -12.98 9.30 -7.89
N PRO A 194 -12.08 8.68 -8.66
CA PRO A 194 -11.59 7.34 -8.33
C PRO A 194 -10.89 7.31 -6.97
N TRP A 195 -11.23 6.32 -6.13
CA TRP A 195 -10.59 6.07 -4.85
C TRP A 195 -9.90 4.71 -4.86
N ILE A 196 -8.78 4.60 -4.15
CA ILE A 196 -8.12 3.34 -3.82
C ILE A 196 -8.09 3.21 -2.30
N ALA A 197 -8.74 2.19 -1.73
CA ALA A 197 -8.59 1.86 -0.33
C ALA A 197 -7.52 0.78 -0.17
N ALA A 198 -6.45 1.15 0.52
CA ALA A 198 -5.25 0.34 0.69
C ALA A 198 -5.50 -0.93 1.51
N HIS A 199 -4.73 -1.98 1.22
CA HIS A 199 -4.66 -3.21 2.02
C HIS A 199 -6.03 -3.92 2.13
N LEU A 200 -6.75 -4.06 1.01
CA LEU A 200 -8.14 -4.52 0.99
C LEU A 200 -9.00 -3.72 2.00
N ALA A 201 -8.89 -2.39 1.93
CA ALA A 201 -9.52 -1.44 2.85
C ALA A 201 -9.24 -1.71 4.34
N GLY A 202 -8.17 -2.46 4.67
CA GLY A 202 -7.81 -2.85 6.04
C GLY A 202 -8.68 -3.97 6.63
N TRP A 203 -9.49 -4.66 5.82
CA TRP A 203 -10.30 -5.80 6.27
C TRP A 203 -10.20 -7.03 5.37
N PRO A 204 -8.98 -7.54 5.12
CA PRO A 204 -8.76 -8.71 4.25
C PRO A 204 -9.43 -9.99 4.79
N GLU A 205 -9.85 -10.03 6.05
CA GLU A 205 -10.54 -11.16 6.67
C GLU A 205 -12.02 -11.26 6.28
N ASP A 206 -12.66 -10.16 5.86
CA ASP A 206 -14.11 -10.12 5.57
C ASP A 206 -14.40 -9.74 4.11
N LEU A 207 -14.30 -10.72 3.20
CA LEU A 207 -14.62 -10.51 1.78
C LEU A 207 -16.08 -10.12 1.55
N GLY A 208 -17.00 -10.52 2.46
CA GLY A 208 -18.41 -10.16 2.39
C GLY A 208 -18.63 -8.67 2.66
N PHE A 209 -17.97 -8.12 3.68
CA PHE A 209 -17.97 -6.68 3.97
C PHE A 209 -17.37 -5.88 2.79
N LEU A 210 -16.23 -6.32 2.27
CA LEU A 210 -15.58 -5.68 1.13
C LEU A 210 -16.47 -5.69 -0.12
N ALA A 211 -17.15 -6.79 -0.38
CA ALA A 211 -18.12 -6.90 -1.47
C ALA A 211 -19.24 -5.86 -1.31
N GLY A 212 -19.85 -5.78 -0.13
CA GLY A 212 -20.89 -4.79 0.16
C GLY A 212 -20.41 -3.34 0.03
N LEU A 213 -19.16 -3.06 0.41
CA LEU A 213 -18.56 -1.72 0.27
C LEU A 213 -18.36 -1.36 -1.22
N LEU A 214 -17.84 -2.29 -2.01
CA LEU A 214 -17.65 -2.12 -3.46
C LEU A 214 -18.98 -1.98 -4.20
N ASP A 215 -20.02 -2.72 -3.82
CA ASP A 215 -21.36 -2.63 -4.45
C ASP A 215 -21.99 -1.26 -4.25
N ARG A 216 -21.81 -0.66 -3.07
CA ARG A 216 -22.38 0.67 -2.75
C ARG A 216 -21.62 1.82 -3.42
N HIS A 217 -20.32 1.68 -3.64
CA HIS A 217 -19.45 2.77 -4.09
C HIS A 217 -18.71 2.42 -5.40
N PRO A 218 -19.30 2.74 -6.57
CA PRO A 218 -18.71 2.40 -7.87
C PRO A 218 -17.37 3.11 -8.17
N ASN A 219 -17.06 4.20 -7.49
CA ASN A 219 -15.80 4.93 -7.59
C ASN A 219 -14.68 4.35 -6.71
N LEU A 220 -14.96 3.36 -5.85
CA LEU A 220 -13.98 2.73 -4.98
C LEU A 220 -13.26 1.57 -5.67
N HIS A 221 -11.95 1.50 -5.49
CA HIS A 221 -11.07 0.37 -5.81
C HIS A 221 -10.36 -0.08 -4.55
N LEU A 222 -9.92 -1.33 -4.51
CA LEU A 222 -9.09 -1.86 -3.43
C LEU A 222 -7.70 -2.17 -3.96
N ASP A 223 -6.66 -2.05 -3.14
CA ASP A 223 -5.38 -2.69 -3.45
C ASP A 223 -5.09 -3.84 -2.47
N ALA A 224 -4.45 -4.88 -2.97
CA ALA A 224 -4.06 -6.05 -2.20
C ALA A 224 -2.60 -5.93 -1.76
N SER A 225 -2.26 -4.79 -1.15
CA SER A 225 -0.92 -4.49 -0.62
C SER A 225 -0.78 -4.80 0.87
N ALA A 226 0.37 -4.45 1.48
CA ALA A 226 0.80 -4.92 2.80
C ALA A 226 1.05 -6.44 2.83
N THR A 227 2.11 -6.86 2.14
CA THR A 227 2.43 -8.26 1.84
C THR A 227 2.20 -9.22 3.01
N LYS A 228 2.64 -8.88 4.23
CA LYS A 228 2.50 -9.78 5.40
C LYS A 228 1.04 -9.99 5.78
N TRP A 229 0.24 -8.93 5.78
CA TRP A 229 -1.19 -9.00 6.09
C TRP A 229 -1.94 -9.78 5.00
N ILE A 230 -1.68 -9.46 3.73
CA ILE A 230 -2.32 -10.14 2.60
C ILE A 230 -1.96 -11.63 2.58
N VAL A 231 -0.68 -11.98 2.76
CA VAL A 231 -0.26 -13.39 2.84
C VAL A 231 -0.97 -14.10 3.99
N ARG A 232 -0.99 -13.51 5.20
CA ARG A 232 -1.59 -14.12 6.37
C ARG A 232 -3.11 -14.30 6.21
N GLU A 233 -3.81 -13.23 5.84
CA GLU A 233 -5.27 -13.23 5.90
C GLU A 233 -5.90 -13.86 4.65
N VAL A 234 -5.38 -13.56 3.45
CA VAL A 234 -5.90 -14.18 2.23
C VAL A 234 -5.61 -15.69 2.20
N SER A 235 -4.50 -16.15 2.78
CA SER A 235 -4.21 -17.60 2.89
C SER A 235 -5.28 -18.35 3.68
N ARG A 236 -6.01 -17.70 4.58
CA ARG A 236 -7.07 -18.32 5.42
C ARG A 236 -8.38 -18.56 4.66
N HIS A 237 -8.64 -17.78 3.60
CA HIS A 237 -9.81 -17.99 2.77
C HIS A 237 -9.68 -19.23 1.88
N GLU A 238 -10.80 -19.87 1.59
CA GLU A 238 -10.84 -20.90 0.54
C GLU A 238 -10.55 -20.25 -0.82
N ARG A 239 -9.89 -21.03 -1.69
CA ARG A 239 -9.43 -20.57 -3.01
C ARG A 239 -10.58 -20.01 -3.84
N GLU A 240 -11.69 -20.75 -3.88
CA GLU A 240 -12.89 -20.41 -4.65
C GLU A 240 -13.50 -19.09 -4.17
N ALA A 241 -13.58 -18.86 -2.87
CA ALA A 241 -14.11 -17.60 -2.32
C ALA A 241 -13.29 -16.38 -2.76
N VAL A 242 -11.96 -16.51 -2.82
CA VAL A 242 -11.07 -15.45 -3.33
C VAL A 242 -11.27 -15.23 -4.82
N ILE A 243 -11.36 -16.31 -5.61
CA ILE A 243 -11.59 -16.24 -7.06
C ILE A 243 -12.93 -15.57 -7.35
N ASP A 244 -14.00 -15.99 -6.68
CA ASP A 244 -15.35 -15.44 -6.86
C ASP A 244 -15.41 -13.94 -6.50
N PHE A 245 -14.74 -13.54 -5.42
CA PHE A 245 -14.62 -12.13 -5.04
C PHE A 245 -13.90 -11.31 -6.12
N LEU A 246 -12.73 -11.78 -6.58
CA LEU A 246 -11.96 -11.08 -7.61
C LEU A 246 -12.69 -11.05 -8.97
N ARG A 247 -13.42 -12.10 -9.33
CA ARG A 247 -14.27 -12.16 -10.53
C ARG A 247 -15.42 -11.15 -10.47
N ARG A 248 -16.13 -11.13 -9.34
CA ARG A 248 -17.25 -10.19 -9.12
C ARG A 248 -16.81 -8.75 -9.26
N PHE A 249 -15.61 -8.43 -8.79
CA PHE A 249 -15.06 -7.07 -8.77
C PHE A 249 -13.86 -6.93 -9.71
N GLU A 250 -13.89 -7.64 -10.84
CA GLU A 250 -12.85 -7.54 -11.85
C GLU A 250 -12.67 -6.09 -12.31
N GLY A 251 -11.41 -5.62 -12.40
CA GLY A 251 -11.10 -4.22 -12.69
C GLY A 251 -11.18 -3.26 -11.48
N ARG A 252 -11.59 -3.75 -10.30
CA ARG A 252 -11.75 -2.94 -9.08
C ARG A 252 -10.80 -3.34 -7.94
N VAL A 253 -10.11 -4.49 -8.06
CA VAL A 253 -9.07 -4.93 -7.14
C VAL A 253 -7.73 -4.91 -7.85
N LEU A 254 -6.74 -4.29 -7.25
CA LEU A 254 -5.45 -3.93 -7.81
C LEU A 254 -4.32 -4.67 -7.07
N PHE A 255 -3.25 -5.01 -7.76
CA PHE A 255 -2.04 -5.54 -7.13
C PHE A 255 -1.24 -4.42 -6.48
N GLY A 256 -0.71 -4.67 -5.28
CA GLY A 256 0.20 -3.78 -4.57
C GLY A 256 1.09 -4.55 -3.60
N SER A 257 2.26 -4.03 -3.29
CA SER A 257 3.24 -4.68 -2.39
C SER A 257 3.35 -4.02 -1.01
N ASP A 258 3.21 -2.71 -0.94
CA ASP A 258 3.56 -1.86 0.22
C ASP A 258 5.06 -1.95 0.57
N ILE A 259 5.91 -2.09 -0.47
CA ILE A 259 7.36 -2.06 -0.29
C ILE A 259 7.78 -0.65 0.12
N VAL A 260 8.59 -0.58 1.17
CA VAL A 260 9.27 0.64 1.62
C VAL A 260 10.75 0.52 1.31
N THR A 261 11.31 1.52 0.62
CA THR A 261 12.76 1.61 0.40
C THR A 261 13.34 2.86 1.03
N THR A 262 14.58 2.77 1.45
CA THR A 262 15.42 3.91 1.89
C THR A 262 16.88 3.53 1.79
N ASP A 263 17.76 4.49 1.50
CA ASP A 263 19.21 4.26 1.49
C ASP A 263 19.75 3.82 2.87
N ASP A 264 19.02 4.09 3.94
CA ASP A 264 19.33 3.59 5.28
C ASP A 264 19.27 2.06 5.39
N HIS A 265 18.55 1.36 4.51
CA HIS A 265 18.59 -0.10 4.43
C HIS A 265 19.95 -0.66 4.03
N LEU A 266 20.82 0.14 3.43
CA LEU A 266 22.07 -0.31 2.82
C LEU A 266 23.28 -0.24 3.76
N CYS A 267 23.10 0.25 4.97
CA CYS A 267 24.16 0.40 5.95
C CYS A 267 23.70 0.03 7.36
N HIS A 268 24.65 -0.32 8.20
CA HIS A 268 24.40 -0.43 9.63
C HIS A 268 24.55 0.96 10.27
N ALA A 269 23.52 1.43 10.99
CA ALA A 269 23.58 2.67 11.75
C ALA A 269 22.72 2.53 13.03
N GLU A 270 23.19 3.15 14.12
CA GLU A 270 22.41 3.26 15.35
C GLU A 270 21.30 4.32 15.19
N GLY A 271 20.23 4.17 15.97
CA GLY A 271 19.13 5.15 16.00
C GLY A 271 18.23 5.19 14.75
N LYS A 272 18.26 4.16 13.91
CA LYS A 272 17.35 4.02 12.77
C LYS A 272 15.90 3.99 13.22
N THR A 273 15.01 4.52 12.38
CA THR A 273 13.57 4.31 12.53
C THR A 273 13.22 2.83 12.38
N GLU A 274 12.06 2.41 12.89
CA GLU A 274 11.56 1.04 12.75
C GLU A 274 11.59 0.54 11.29
N MET A 275 11.25 1.40 10.34
CA MET A 275 11.25 1.05 8.92
C MET A 275 12.67 0.93 8.37
N ALA A 276 13.56 1.84 8.70
CA ALA A 276 14.96 1.83 8.26
C ALA A 276 15.76 0.67 8.86
N ALA A 277 15.38 0.17 10.02
CA ALA A 277 16.04 -0.93 10.71
C ALA A 277 15.71 -2.32 10.13
N LYS A 278 14.83 -2.41 9.10
CA LYS A 278 14.45 -3.70 8.49
C LYS A 278 15.54 -4.35 7.64
N ALA A 279 16.55 -3.59 7.25
CA ALA A 279 17.73 -4.08 6.58
C ALA A 279 18.96 -3.27 7.02
N SER A 280 20.16 -3.83 6.87
CA SER A 280 21.40 -3.19 7.28
C SER A 280 22.58 -3.39 6.31
N ALA A 281 22.32 -4.05 5.18
CA ALA A 281 23.26 -4.30 4.11
C ALA A 281 22.51 -4.37 2.76
N PRO A 282 23.20 -4.19 1.62
CA PRO A 282 22.58 -4.27 0.30
C PRO A 282 21.86 -5.59 0.03
N GLU A 283 22.42 -6.72 0.45
CA GLU A 283 21.77 -8.05 0.26
C GLU A 283 20.52 -8.19 1.14
N ASP A 284 20.57 -7.74 2.40
CA ASP A 284 19.37 -7.72 3.26
C ASP A 284 18.27 -6.83 2.67
N ALA A 285 18.65 -5.69 2.06
CA ALA A 285 17.71 -4.79 1.41
C ALA A 285 17.12 -5.41 0.13
N PHE A 286 17.92 -6.11 -0.67
CA PHE A 286 17.43 -6.87 -1.81
C PHE A 286 16.44 -7.94 -1.37
N ASP A 287 16.80 -8.75 -0.38
CA ASP A 287 15.91 -9.78 0.19
C ASP A 287 14.61 -9.15 0.73
N LEU A 288 14.72 -8.01 1.39
CA LEU A 288 13.57 -7.25 1.89
C LEU A 288 12.58 -6.90 0.75
N TYR A 289 13.07 -6.48 -0.42
CA TYR A 289 12.23 -6.08 -1.54
C TYR A 289 11.75 -7.30 -2.34
N ALA A 290 12.66 -8.18 -2.71
CA ALA A 290 12.39 -9.34 -3.54
C ALA A 290 11.43 -10.34 -2.87
N SER A 291 11.56 -10.56 -1.55
CA SER A 291 10.69 -11.46 -0.80
C SER A 291 9.20 -11.07 -0.89
N ARG A 292 8.89 -9.76 -0.99
CA ARG A 292 7.49 -9.30 -1.11
C ARG A 292 6.89 -9.72 -2.44
N TYR A 293 7.62 -9.52 -3.53
CA TYR A 293 7.17 -9.97 -4.84
C TYR A 293 7.12 -11.49 -4.93
N TRP A 294 8.12 -12.18 -4.37
CA TRP A 294 8.11 -13.65 -4.29
C TRP A 294 6.86 -14.18 -3.57
N ALA A 295 6.59 -13.65 -2.37
CA ALA A 295 5.46 -14.11 -1.56
C ALA A 295 4.10 -13.81 -2.21
N LEU A 296 3.94 -12.60 -2.78
CA LEU A 296 2.70 -12.23 -3.47
C LEU A 296 2.50 -13.04 -4.75
N ARG A 297 3.55 -13.24 -5.58
CA ARG A 297 3.44 -14.09 -6.78
C ARG A 297 3.14 -15.54 -6.41
N THR A 298 3.79 -16.06 -5.36
CA THR A 298 3.50 -17.39 -4.84
C THR A 298 2.03 -17.49 -4.38
N LEU A 299 1.52 -16.49 -3.66
CA LEU A 299 0.12 -16.45 -3.20
C LEU A 299 -0.87 -16.47 -4.36
N TRP A 300 -0.63 -15.65 -5.40
CA TRP A 300 -1.62 -15.45 -6.45
C TRP A 300 -1.50 -16.45 -7.59
N GLU A 301 -0.29 -16.93 -7.92
CA GLU A 301 -0.03 -17.74 -9.12
C GLU A 301 0.02 -19.24 -8.87
N THR A 302 0.33 -19.68 -7.64
CA THR A 302 0.65 -21.08 -7.35
C THR A 302 -0.37 -21.73 -6.43
N ASP A 303 -0.24 -23.04 -6.26
CA ASP A 303 -0.94 -23.86 -5.25
C ASP A 303 -0.04 -24.18 -4.05
N HIS A 304 1.00 -23.38 -3.83
CA HIS A 304 1.90 -23.51 -2.69
C HIS A 304 1.12 -23.62 -1.38
N ASP A 305 1.56 -24.51 -0.49
CA ASP A 305 0.99 -24.64 0.85
C ASP A 305 2.10 -24.93 1.86
N GLY A 306 2.62 -23.89 2.49
CA GLY A 306 3.76 -23.97 3.38
C GLY A 306 3.96 -22.70 4.20
N PRO A 307 5.04 -22.63 5.02
CA PRO A 307 5.36 -21.41 5.75
C PRO A 307 5.81 -20.29 4.80
N SER A 308 5.45 -19.06 5.09
CA SER A 308 5.99 -17.88 4.41
C SER A 308 7.49 -17.73 4.74
N PRO A 309 8.33 -17.29 3.80
CA PRO A 309 9.73 -16.98 4.12
C PRO A 309 9.89 -15.64 4.86
N ILE A 310 8.81 -14.91 5.10
CA ILE A 310 8.83 -13.58 5.72
C ILE A 310 8.25 -13.68 7.13
N ALA A 311 9.03 -13.26 8.12
CA ALA A 311 8.58 -13.16 9.51
C ALA A 311 7.41 -12.17 9.65
N ASP A 312 6.41 -12.55 10.42
CA ASP A 312 5.27 -11.70 10.75
C ASP A 312 5.10 -11.54 12.26
N PRO A 313 5.65 -10.46 12.85
CA PRO A 313 5.59 -10.23 14.29
C PRO A 313 4.17 -10.04 14.82
N ASP A 314 3.17 -9.82 13.96
CA ASP A 314 1.77 -9.72 14.37
C ASP A 314 1.25 -11.05 14.95
N LEU A 315 1.84 -12.19 14.58
CA LEU A 315 1.51 -13.48 15.17
C LEU A 315 1.83 -13.51 16.68
N ALA A 316 3.02 -13.02 17.04
CA ALA A 316 3.42 -12.91 18.44
C ALA A 316 2.62 -11.83 19.20
N MET A 317 2.14 -10.82 18.52
CA MET A 317 1.29 -9.79 19.11
C MET A 317 -0.09 -10.37 19.53
N VAL A 318 -0.61 -11.32 18.77
CA VAL A 318 -1.90 -11.99 19.05
C VAL A 318 -1.75 -13.10 20.07
N ASP A 319 -0.74 -13.96 19.92
CA ASP A 319 -0.48 -15.09 20.83
C ASP A 319 1.02 -15.20 21.13
N PRO A 320 1.51 -14.41 22.10
CA PRO A 320 2.92 -14.40 22.47
C PRO A 320 3.41 -15.71 23.14
N ASN A 321 2.48 -16.57 23.60
CA ASN A 321 2.85 -17.87 24.17
C ASN A 321 3.13 -18.92 23.09
N ARG A 322 2.57 -18.74 21.92
CA ARG A 322 2.71 -19.67 20.79
C ARG A 322 3.69 -19.20 19.73
N HIS A 323 3.83 -17.90 19.57
CA HIS A 323 4.59 -17.30 18.48
C HIS A 323 5.67 -16.34 18.98
N GLY A 324 6.84 -16.40 18.34
CA GLY A 324 7.92 -15.44 18.47
C GLY A 324 7.92 -14.39 17.33
N PRO A 325 8.76 -13.35 17.45
CA PRO A 325 8.82 -12.27 16.44
C PRO A 325 9.37 -12.73 15.08
N MET A 326 9.99 -13.93 15.03
CA MET A 326 10.56 -14.54 13.83
C MET A 326 9.67 -15.65 13.25
N ASP A 327 8.46 -15.83 13.77
CA ASP A 327 7.52 -16.79 13.19
C ASP A 327 6.86 -16.20 11.94
N ALA A 328 6.50 -17.09 11.02
CA ALA A 328 5.86 -16.73 9.76
C ALA A 328 4.47 -17.37 9.65
N PRO A 329 3.53 -16.69 8.98
CA PRO A 329 2.23 -17.28 8.70
C PRO A 329 2.37 -18.39 7.64
N ARG A 330 1.34 -19.23 7.58
CA ARG A 330 1.16 -20.14 6.43
C ARG A 330 0.87 -19.30 5.18
N LEU A 331 1.57 -19.57 4.10
CA LEU A 331 1.29 -19.07 2.77
C LEU A 331 0.55 -20.17 2.00
N ARG A 332 -0.73 -19.92 1.64
CA ARG A 332 -1.57 -20.85 0.91
C ARG A 332 -1.98 -20.21 -0.41
N GLY A 333 -1.35 -20.64 -1.48
CA GLY A 333 -1.52 -20.13 -2.83
C GLY A 333 -2.96 -20.26 -3.34
N LYS A 334 -3.37 -19.34 -4.20
CA LYS A 334 -4.73 -19.24 -4.75
C LYS A 334 -4.79 -19.68 -6.22
N ARG A 335 -3.66 -19.83 -6.90
CA ARG A 335 -3.56 -20.29 -8.29
C ARG A 335 -4.68 -19.68 -9.14
N LEU A 336 -4.67 -18.35 -9.22
CA LEU A 336 -5.69 -17.59 -9.96
C LEU A 336 -5.70 -18.02 -11.43
N PRO A 337 -6.88 -18.09 -12.08
CA PRO A 337 -6.99 -18.26 -13.52
C PRO A 337 -6.21 -17.17 -14.28
N ALA A 338 -5.59 -17.53 -15.40
CA ALA A 338 -4.65 -16.66 -16.12
C ALA A 338 -5.30 -15.33 -16.61
N ASP A 339 -6.58 -15.35 -16.98
CA ASP A 339 -7.33 -14.18 -17.37
C ASP A 339 -7.56 -13.23 -16.18
N LEU A 340 -7.96 -13.77 -15.03
CA LEU A 340 -8.16 -13.03 -13.80
C LEU A 340 -6.83 -12.46 -13.27
N LEU A 341 -5.76 -13.25 -13.34
CA LEU A 341 -4.41 -12.81 -12.96
C LEU A 341 -3.94 -11.62 -13.81
N ARG A 342 -4.19 -11.65 -15.13
CA ARG A 342 -3.88 -10.54 -16.04
C ARG A 342 -4.65 -9.27 -15.67
N SER A 343 -5.94 -9.41 -15.39
CA SER A 343 -6.78 -8.29 -14.96
C SER A 343 -6.26 -7.69 -13.65
N PHE A 344 -6.00 -8.53 -12.66
CA PHE A 344 -5.52 -8.14 -11.33
C PHE A 344 -4.12 -7.52 -11.34
N TYR A 345 -3.18 -8.07 -12.13
CA TYR A 345 -1.78 -7.59 -12.17
C TYR A 345 -1.60 -6.30 -12.97
N ALA A 346 -2.34 -6.12 -14.04
CA ALA A 346 -2.11 -4.99 -14.94
C ALA A 346 -3.40 -4.34 -15.46
N GLY A 347 -4.40 -5.12 -15.85
CA GLY A 347 -5.58 -4.60 -16.55
C GLY A 347 -6.38 -3.60 -15.71
N ALA A 348 -6.62 -3.91 -14.46
CA ALA A 348 -7.33 -3.03 -13.53
C ALA A 348 -6.58 -1.71 -13.30
N ALA A 349 -5.27 -1.78 -13.07
CA ALA A 349 -4.43 -0.60 -12.88
C ALA A 349 -4.35 0.26 -14.14
N ALA A 350 -4.20 -0.34 -15.34
CA ALA A 350 -4.17 0.38 -16.61
C ALA A 350 -5.49 1.11 -16.89
N SER A 351 -6.63 0.45 -16.64
CA SER A 351 -7.95 1.06 -16.78
C SER A 351 -8.15 2.22 -15.81
N LEU A 352 -7.75 2.05 -14.56
CA LEU A 352 -7.84 3.09 -13.55
C LEU A 352 -6.90 4.27 -13.89
N ALA A 353 -5.67 4.01 -14.31
CA ALA A 353 -4.71 5.03 -14.74
C ALA A 353 -5.27 5.88 -15.89
N ALA A 354 -5.85 5.25 -16.91
CA ALA A 354 -6.47 5.96 -18.03
C ALA A 354 -7.63 6.89 -17.57
N ARG A 355 -8.46 6.45 -16.62
CA ARG A 355 -9.53 7.28 -16.04
C ARG A 355 -8.97 8.46 -15.24
N ILE A 356 -7.92 8.24 -14.46
CA ILE A 356 -7.22 9.26 -13.65
C ILE A 356 -6.62 10.31 -14.60
N ASP A 357 -5.91 9.88 -15.65
CA ASP A 357 -5.23 10.78 -16.59
C ASP A 357 -6.22 11.59 -17.45
N ALA A 358 -7.31 10.98 -17.88
CA ALA A 358 -8.40 11.68 -18.61
C ALA A 358 -9.05 12.76 -17.75
N ARG A 359 -9.27 12.47 -16.46
CA ARG A 359 -9.81 13.45 -15.50
C ARG A 359 -8.86 14.65 -15.32
N ALA A 360 -7.57 14.39 -15.13
CA ALA A 360 -6.55 15.43 -14.98
C ALA A 360 -6.47 16.34 -16.22
N ALA A 361 -6.56 15.76 -17.42
CA ALA A 361 -6.58 16.52 -18.68
C ALA A 361 -7.82 17.43 -18.79
N THR A 362 -8.99 16.97 -18.33
CA THR A 362 -10.22 17.77 -18.34
C THR A 362 -10.15 18.94 -17.37
N SER A 363 -9.57 18.74 -16.19
CA SER A 363 -9.39 19.82 -15.19
C SER A 363 -8.41 20.90 -15.70
N ALA A 364 -7.34 20.50 -16.37
CA ALA A 364 -6.37 21.43 -16.97
C ALA A 364 -6.96 22.29 -18.10
N SER A 365 -7.95 21.79 -18.85
CA SER A 365 -8.60 22.50 -19.94
C SER A 365 -9.75 23.44 -19.51
N ASN A 366 -10.18 23.41 -18.24
CA ASN A 366 -11.29 24.23 -17.75
C ASN A 366 -10.98 24.93 -16.41
N PRO A 367 -10.00 25.86 -16.35
CA PRO A 367 -9.56 26.51 -15.12
C PRO A 367 -10.60 27.49 -14.50
N ALA A 368 -11.76 27.67 -15.11
CA ALA A 368 -12.75 28.70 -14.71
C ALA A 368 -13.92 28.17 -13.84
N LYS A 369 -13.85 26.96 -13.30
CA LYS A 369 -14.91 26.39 -12.42
C LYS A 369 -14.43 25.99 -11.02
N THR A 370 -13.32 26.55 -10.55
CA THR A 370 -12.80 26.37 -9.20
C THR A 370 -13.02 27.60 -8.33
#